data_1ee10719750c5b2d8e4f107ede066dc3
#
_entry.id   1ee10719750c5b2d8e4f107ede066dc3
#
_cell.length_a   1.000
_cell.length_b   1.000
_cell.length_c   1.000
_cell.angle_alpha   90.00
_cell.angle_beta   90.00
_cell.angle_gamma   90.00
#
_symmetry.space_group_name_H-M   'P 1'
#
loop_
_entity.id
_entity.type
_entity.pdbx_description
1 polymer ?
#
loop_
_entity_poly.entity_id
_entity_poly.type
_entity_poly.pdbx_seq_one_letter_code
_entity_poly.pdbx_strand_id
1 'polypeptide(L)'
;SGELVYRSDLEESWYVTPAGAHLRISPRRRFRLFFDHERWEPIPLPPVPADPLKFRDDKTYPSRIKGAKIKIAKRDKEEAPDSGAVSPIAQDDCMAAAFGKVDGIPTVILIQDFAFMGGSLGMAAGEAFIAAAQMAVARKAAFIICTASGGARMQEGTLSLMQMPRTTLAIQEVKDAGLPYIVVLCDPTSGGVSASYAMLGDIHIAEPGAMIAFSGPRVIEQTIREKLPEGFQRSEFLREKGAVDIVTDRRELKPTLSRVLSHLMPARKAAEKDVSTLPVEAPSADAPAPRTDKA
;
A
#
# COMPACT_ATOMS: atom_id res chain seq x y z
N SER A 1 -13.96 18.64 13.45
CA SER A 1 -13.87 19.37 14.71
C SER A 1 -12.95 20.56 14.46
N GLY A 2 -13.22 21.74 14.96
CA GLY A 2 -12.34 22.93 14.89
C GLY A 2 -11.29 22.93 16.01
N GLU A 3 -10.90 21.78 16.49
CA GLU A 3 -10.00 21.58 17.60
C GLU A 3 -8.54 21.73 17.16
N LEU A 4 -7.80 22.56 17.89
CA LEU A 4 -6.35 22.72 17.67
C LEU A 4 -5.62 21.58 18.43
N VAL A 5 -4.80 20.83 17.69
CA VAL A 5 -4.00 19.74 18.26
C VAL A 5 -2.54 20.04 17.98
N TYR A 6 -1.68 19.90 18.98
CA TYR A 6 -0.26 20.05 18.82
C TYR A 6 0.34 18.95 17.94
N ARG A 7 1.36 19.31 17.17
CA ARG A 7 2.02 18.34 16.27
C ARG A 7 2.70 17.20 17.03
N SER A 8 3.29 17.50 18.20
CA SER A 8 3.87 16.50 19.12
C SER A 8 2.86 15.43 19.51
N ASP A 9 1.66 15.85 19.93
CA ASP A 9 0.62 14.95 20.41
C ASP A 9 0.08 14.07 19.27
N LEU A 10 0.00 14.63 18.04
CA LEU A 10 -0.35 13.85 16.85
C LEU A 10 0.72 12.82 16.50
N GLU A 11 2.00 13.15 16.67
CA GLU A 11 3.11 12.22 16.42
C GLU A 11 3.10 11.06 17.43
N GLU A 12 2.90 11.35 18.72
CA GLU A 12 2.78 10.34 19.77
C GLU A 12 1.55 9.44 19.59
N SER A 13 0.43 10.01 19.13
CA SER A 13 -0.81 9.27 18.88
C SER A 13 -0.87 8.60 17.50
N TRP A 14 0.24 8.50 16.77
CA TRP A 14 0.27 7.97 15.41
C TRP A 14 -0.70 8.68 14.47
N TYR A 15 -0.87 10.00 14.63
CA TYR A 15 -1.78 10.83 13.85
C TYR A 15 -3.26 10.43 13.97
N VAL A 16 -3.64 9.92 15.12
CA VAL A 16 -5.03 9.78 15.53
C VAL A 16 -5.39 10.99 16.39
N THR A 17 -6.40 11.75 15.98
CA THR A 17 -6.84 12.94 16.72
C THR A 17 -7.54 12.54 18.03
N PRO A 18 -7.67 13.45 19.01
CA PRO A 18 -8.46 13.18 20.24
C PRO A 18 -9.91 12.78 19.93
N ALA A 19 -10.47 13.29 18.83
CA ALA A 19 -11.80 12.90 18.34
C ALA A 19 -11.83 11.53 17.63
N GLY A 20 -10.73 10.79 17.60
CA GLY A 20 -10.65 9.46 16.96
C GLY A 20 -10.48 9.47 15.44
N ALA A 21 -10.28 10.63 14.80
CA ALA A 21 -10.07 10.67 13.35
C ALA A 21 -8.63 10.27 12.99
N HIS A 22 -8.50 9.34 12.04
CA HIS A 22 -7.23 8.84 11.54
C HIS A 22 -6.72 9.71 10.38
N LEU A 23 -5.75 10.57 10.65
CA LEU A 23 -5.14 11.39 9.60
C LEU A 23 -4.24 10.53 8.70
N ARG A 24 -4.07 10.94 7.43
CA ARG A 24 -3.16 10.25 6.51
C ARG A 24 -1.71 10.42 6.94
N ILE A 25 -0.97 9.30 6.92
CA ILE A 25 0.45 9.27 7.27
C ILE A 25 1.29 8.75 6.10
N SER A 26 2.57 9.07 6.11
CA SER A 26 3.52 8.66 5.08
C SER A 26 3.86 7.17 5.15
N PRO A 27 4.42 6.60 4.06
CA PRO A 27 4.98 5.25 4.10
C PRO A 27 6.02 5.06 5.20
N ARG A 28 6.92 6.04 5.42
CA ARG A 28 7.91 5.99 6.49
C ARG A 28 7.28 5.77 7.86
N ARG A 29 6.24 6.53 8.18
CA ARG A 29 5.53 6.41 9.45
C ARG A 29 4.82 5.07 9.58
N ARG A 30 4.25 4.54 8.49
CA ARG A 30 3.65 3.21 8.46
C ARG A 30 4.69 2.10 8.70
N PHE A 31 5.85 2.17 8.06
CA PHE A 31 6.92 1.20 8.29
C PHE A 31 7.44 1.25 9.73
N ARG A 32 7.61 2.44 10.32
CA ARG A 32 7.97 2.60 11.73
C ARG A 32 6.94 2.00 12.68
N LEU A 33 5.65 2.12 12.35
CA LEU A 33 4.57 1.53 13.14
C LEU A 33 4.63 0.00 13.16
N PHE A 34 4.93 -0.62 12.03
CA PHE A 34 4.80 -2.06 11.87
C PHE A 34 6.07 -2.83 12.14
N PHE A 35 7.21 -2.40 11.58
CA PHE A 35 8.44 -3.16 11.65
C PHE A 35 9.10 -3.10 13.03
N ASP A 36 9.66 -4.22 13.42
CA ASP A 36 10.37 -4.36 14.67
C ASP A 36 11.63 -3.49 14.69
N HIS A 37 11.84 -2.82 15.82
CA HIS A 37 12.99 -1.92 16.02
C HIS A 37 13.14 -0.85 14.93
N GLU A 38 12.05 -0.51 14.22
CA GLU A 38 12.04 0.42 13.09
C GLU A 38 13.05 0.05 11.98
N ARG A 39 13.29 -1.26 11.76
CA ARG A 39 14.27 -1.77 10.79
C ARG A 39 13.57 -2.49 9.65
N TRP A 40 13.90 -2.10 8.42
CA TRP A 40 13.41 -2.72 7.20
C TRP A 40 14.44 -2.60 6.06
N GLU A 41 14.32 -3.47 5.09
CA GLU A 41 15.03 -3.46 3.82
C GLU A 41 14.07 -2.92 2.75
N PRO A 42 14.39 -1.80 2.07
CA PRO A 42 13.53 -1.30 1.01
C PRO A 42 13.58 -2.25 -0.19
N ILE A 43 12.42 -2.51 -0.79
CA ILE A 43 12.33 -3.32 -2.00
C ILE A 43 12.46 -2.40 -3.21
N PRO A 44 13.45 -2.61 -4.09
CA PRO A 44 13.58 -1.86 -5.33
C PRO A 44 12.33 -2.03 -6.20
N LEU A 45 11.83 -0.92 -6.75
CA LEU A 45 10.66 -0.93 -7.60
C LEU A 45 11.07 -0.92 -9.08
N PRO A 46 10.44 -1.76 -9.93
CA PRO A 46 10.75 -1.80 -11.36
C PRO A 46 10.45 -0.46 -12.04
N PRO A 47 11.29 0.00 -12.98
CA PRO A 47 11.02 1.18 -13.76
C PRO A 47 9.88 0.93 -14.76
N VAL A 48 9.09 1.96 -15.02
CA VAL A 48 8.02 1.92 -16.02
C VAL A 48 8.13 3.11 -16.99
N PRO A 49 7.58 3.01 -18.22
CA PRO A 49 7.46 4.15 -19.13
C PRO A 49 6.69 5.30 -18.48
N ALA A 50 7.25 6.51 -18.51
CA ALA A 50 6.68 7.65 -17.79
C ALA A 50 5.34 8.15 -18.35
N ASP A 51 5.12 8.10 -19.65
CA ASP A 51 3.91 8.60 -20.34
C ASP A 51 3.74 7.98 -21.73
N PRO A 52 3.37 6.69 -21.84
CA PRO A 52 3.21 6.03 -23.13
C PRO A 52 2.04 6.60 -23.95
N LEU A 53 1.03 7.19 -23.30
CA LEU A 53 -0.16 7.74 -23.95
C LEU A 53 -0.01 9.22 -24.31
N LYS A 54 1.07 9.87 -23.91
CA LYS A 54 1.30 11.33 -24.09
C LYS A 54 0.12 12.15 -23.58
N PHE A 55 -0.41 11.78 -22.41
CA PHE A 55 -1.59 12.41 -21.84
C PHE A 55 -1.35 13.88 -21.47
N ARG A 56 -2.32 14.71 -21.79
CA ARG A 56 -2.34 16.13 -21.47
C ARG A 56 -3.75 16.60 -21.17
N ASP A 57 -3.91 17.26 -20.02
CA ASP A 57 -5.03 18.13 -19.69
C ASP A 57 -4.49 19.57 -19.56
N ASP A 58 -4.74 20.28 -18.47
CA ASP A 58 -4.12 21.59 -18.17
C ASP A 58 -2.59 21.49 -18.08
N LYS A 59 -2.06 20.29 -17.73
CA LYS A 59 -0.63 20.00 -17.62
C LYS A 59 -0.33 18.65 -18.28
N THR A 60 0.91 18.48 -18.75
CA THR A 60 1.36 17.16 -19.20
C THR A 60 1.47 16.18 -18.03
N TYR A 61 1.23 14.92 -18.27
CA TYR A 61 1.33 13.89 -17.23
C TYR A 61 2.73 13.82 -16.58
N PRO A 62 3.86 13.89 -17.30
CA PRO A 62 5.19 14.00 -16.70
C PRO A 62 5.34 15.21 -15.76
N SER A 63 4.71 16.34 -16.06
CA SER A 63 4.73 17.50 -15.17
C SER A 63 3.97 17.24 -13.86
N ARG A 64 2.86 16.49 -13.91
CA ARG A 64 2.12 16.08 -12.73
C ARG A 64 2.92 15.11 -11.86
N ILE A 65 3.56 14.11 -12.46
CA ILE A 65 4.47 13.16 -11.79
C ILE A 65 5.60 13.94 -11.09
N LYS A 66 6.28 14.85 -11.82
CA LYS A 66 7.36 15.67 -11.25
C LYS A 66 6.89 16.46 -10.04
N GLY A 67 5.73 17.09 -10.13
CA GLY A 67 5.15 17.85 -8.99
C GLY A 67 4.84 16.96 -7.78
N ALA A 68 4.31 15.76 -8.01
CA ALA A 68 4.04 14.80 -6.95
C ALA A 68 5.35 14.30 -6.30
N LYS A 69 6.37 13.96 -7.09
CA LYS A 69 7.71 13.56 -6.58
C LYS A 69 8.34 14.65 -5.70
N ILE A 70 8.28 15.92 -6.12
CA ILE A 70 8.79 17.04 -5.31
C ILE A 70 8.05 17.12 -3.96
N LYS A 71 6.73 16.94 -3.96
CA LYS A 71 5.91 17.01 -2.76
C LYS A 71 6.29 15.90 -1.76
N ILE A 72 6.41 14.66 -2.22
CA ILE A 72 6.79 13.54 -1.33
C ILE A 72 8.24 13.69 -0.86
N ALA A 73 9.18 14.07 -1.72
CA ALA A 73 10.58 14.28 -1.34
C ALA A 73 10.72 15.35 -0.25
N LYS A 74 9.96 16.47 -0.34
CA LYS A 74 9.92 17.50 0.71
C LYS A 74 9.42 16.94 2.03
N ARG A 75 8.29 16.23 2.02
CA ARG A 75 7.74 15.57 3.20
C ARG A 75 8.73 14.59 3.83
N ASP A 76 9.32 13.72 3.02
CA ASP A 76 10.24 12.68 3.50
C ASP A 76 11.52 13.28 4.11
N LYS A 77 11.97 14.43 3.61
CA LYS A 77 13.05 15.21 4.22
C LYS A 77 12.64 15.79 5.59
N GLU A 78 11.42 16.31 5.70
CA GLU A 78 10.89 16.85 6.97
C GLU A 78 10.64 15.75 8.02
N GLU A 79 10.36 14.52 7.57
CA GLU A 79 10.14 13.36 8.43
C GLU A 79 11.40 12.52 8.70
N ALA A 80 12.50 12.83 8.02
CA ALA A 80 13.78 12.15 8.27
C ALA A 80 14.31 12.60 9.64
N PRO A 81 14.62 11.65 10.55
CA PRO A 81 15.24 12.01 11.81
C PRO A 81 16.67 12.49 11.57
N ASP A 82 17.13 13.43 12.39
CA ASP A 82 18.50 13.96 12.35
C ASP A 82 19.57 12.91 12.65
N SER A 83 19.19 11.78 13.25
CA SER A 83 20.07 10.64 13.50
C SER A 83 20.05 9.67 12.35
N GLY A 84 21.12 9.56 11.57
CA GLY A 84 21.27 8.72 10.37
C GLY A 84 21.01 7.20 10.51
N ALA A 85 20.19 6.76 11.44
CA ALA A 85 19.94 5.37 11.81
C ALA A 85 18.64 4.77 11.21
N VAL A 86 17.89 5.51 10.38
CA VAL A 86 16.60 5.03 9.86
C VAL A 86 16.76 4.46 8.46
N SER A 87 16.17 3.28 8.28
CA SER A 87 16.17 2.59 6.99
C SER A 87 15.61 3.47 5.85
N PRO A 88 16.21 3.43 4.66
CA PRO A 88 15.75 4.20 3.51
C PRO A 88 14.36 3.76 3.04
N ILE A 89 13.69 4.61 2.25
CA ILE A 89 12.45 4.28 1.56
C ILE A 89 12.71 4.34 0.06
N ALA A 90 12.33 3.27 -0.65
CA ALA A 90 12.25 3.27 -2.10
C ALA A 90 10.81 3.63 -2.49
N GLN A 91 10.59 4.86 -2.94
CA GLN A 91 9.30 5.34 -3.43
C GLN A 91 9.53 6.24 -4.64
N ASP A 92 9.02 5.84 -5.79
CA ASP A 92 9.10 6.62 -7.03
C ASP A 92 7.73 7.01 -7.60
N ASP A 93 6.68 6.38 -7.11
CA ASP A 93 5.26 6.62 -7.41
C ASP A 93 4.44 6.57 -6.12
N CYS A 94 3.18 6.18 -6.14
CA CYS A 94 2.34 6.10 -4.94
C CYS A 94 2.62 4.86 -4.07
N MET A 95 3.46 3.93 -4.49
CA MET A 95 3.78 2.73 -3.72
C MET A 95 5.18 2.79 -3.10
N ALA A 96 5.28 2.34 -1.86
CA ALA A 96 6.55 2.06 -1.19
C ALA A 96 6.51 0.65 -0.63
N ALA A 97 7.54 -0.15 -0.90
CA ALA A 97 7.62 -1.53 -0.48
C ALA A 97 8.85 -1.78 0.40
N ALA A 98 8.70 -2.61 1.42
CA ALA A 98 9.79 -2.99 2.30
C ALA A 98 9.61 -4.41 2.85
N PHE A 99 10.74 -5.06 3.13
CA PHE A 99 10.81 -6.33 3.84
C PHE A 99 11.36 -6.11 5.24
N GLY A 100 10.80 -6.80 6.23
CA GLY A 100 11.26 -6.75 7.61
C GLY A 100 10.57 -7.79 8.46
N LYS A 101 10.48 -7.55 9.76
CA LYS A 101 9.78 -8.43 10.70
C LYS A 101 8.68 -7.66 11.43
N VAL A 102 7.56 -8.32 11.64
CA VAL A 102 6.47 -7.88 12.51
C VAL A 102 6.34 -8.91 13.61
N ASP A 103 6.74 -8.53 14.83
CA ASP A 103 6.85 -9.43 15.98
C ASP A 103 7.62 -10.73 15.66
N GLY A 104 8.80 -10.55 15.08
CA GLY A 104 9.68 -11.64 14.66
C GLY A 104 9.28 -12.37 13.38
N ILE A 105 8.07 -12.15 12.84
CA ILE A 105 7.56 -12.86 11.65
C ILE A 105 8.01 -12.13 10.37
N PRO A 106 8.68 -12.83 9.42
CA PRO A 106 9.08 -12.24 8.15
C PRO A 106 7.87 -11.71 7.38
N THR A 107 7.92 -10.45 6.97
CA THR A 107 6.79 -9.76 6.38
C THR A 107 7.25 -8.79 5.30
N VAL A 108 6.61 -8.82 4.14
CA VAL A 108 6.68 -7.77 3.12
C VAL A 108 5.50 -6.85 3.31
N ILE A 109 5.77 -5.55 3.44
CA ILE A 109 4.73 -4.53 3.56
C ILE A 109 4.81 -3.58 2.38
N LEU A 110 3.66 -3.40 1.71
CA LEU A 110 3.45 -2.44 0.64
C LEU A 110 2.53 -1.33 1.15
N ILE A 111 2.96 -0.08 1.03
CA ILE A 111 2.18 1.08 1.45
C ILE A 111 1.79 1.91 0.24
N GLN A 112 0.49 2.17 0.09
CA GLN A 112 -0.04 3.06 -0.93
C GLN A 112 -0.18 4.48 -0.36
N ASP A 113 0.58 5.41 -0.93
CA ASP A 113 0.66 6.79 -0.47
C ASP A 113 -0.32 7.68 -1.22
N PHE A 114 -1.36 8.11 -0.52
CA PHE A 114 -2.37 9.02 -1.07
C PHE A 114 -1.79 10.40 -1.47
N ALA A 115 -0.65 10.79 -0.90
CA ALA A 115 -0.02 12.07 -1.22
C ALA A 115 0.50 12.15 -2.66
N PHE A 116 0.81 10.99 -3.28
CA PHE A 116 1.17 10.92 -4.68
C PHE A 116 -0.08 10.70 -5.54
N MET A 117 -0.54 11.72 -6.23
CA MET A 117 -1.66 11.68 -7.19
C MET A 117 -2.92 10.94 -6.67
N GLY A 118 -3.27 11.15 -5.38
CA GLY A 118 -4.41 10.49 -4.76
C GLY A 118 -4.24 8.97 -4.57
N GLY A 119 -3.00 8.48 -4.50
CA GLY A 119 -2.73 7.05 -4.40
C GLY A 119 -3.23 6.24 -5.61
N SER A 120 -3.40 6.86 -6.77
CA SER A 120 -4.06 6.22 -7.91
C SER A 120 -3.26 5.06 -8.50
N LEU A 121 -3.96 3.97 -8.82
CA LEU A 121 -3.40 2.78 -9.44
C LEU A 121 -3.00 3.07 -10.90
N GLY A 122 -1.70 3.17 -11.15
CA GLY A 122 -1.10 3.26 -12.47
C GLY A 122 -0.13 2.11 -12.72
N MET A 123 0.57 2.13 -13.86
CA MET A 123 1.55 1.10 -14.22
C MET A 123 2.62 0.92 -13.15
N ALA A 124 3.20 2.02 -12.66
CA ALA A 124 4.21 1.96 -11.62
C ALA A 124 3.69 1.34 -10.31
N ALA A 125 2.45 1.64 -9.93
CA ALA A 125 1.81 1.05 -8.76
C ALA A 125 1.56 -0.45 -8.96
N GLY A 126 1.14 -0.88 -10.16
CA GLY A 126 0.96 -2.29 -10.50
C GLY A 126 2.27 -3.08 -10.46
N GLU A 127 3.34 -2.54 -11.05
CA GLU A 127 4.68 -3.15 -11.00
C GLU A 127 5.21 -3.25 -9.57
N ALA A 128 5.04 -2.20 -8.77
CA ALA A 128 5.43 -2.20 -7.36
C ALA A 128 4.69 -3.28 -6.56
N PHE A 129 3.40 -3.45 -6.83
CA PHE A 129 2.60 -4.51 -6.21
C PHE A 129 3.12 -5.90 -6.56
N ILE A 130 3.36 -6.15 -7.84
CA ILE A 130 3.88 -7.44 -8.33
C ILE A 130 5.26 -7.72 -7.72
N ALA A 131 6.16 -6.74 -7.74
CA ALA A 131 7.50 -6.89 -7.15
C ALA A 131 7.43 -7.21 -5.64
N ALA A 132 6.54 -6.57 -4.90
CA ALA A 132 6.33 -6.84 -3.48
C ALA A 132 5.76 -8.25 -3.25
N ALA A 133 4.77 -8.68 -4.04
CA ALA A 133 4.19 -10.02 -3.96
C ALA A 133 5.24 -11.11 -4.26
N GLN A 134 6.02 -10.93 -5.32
CA GLN A 134 7.12 -11.85 -5.68
C GLN A 134 8.21 -11.89 -4.59
N MET A 135 8.54 -10.74 -3.98
CA MET A 135 9.46 -10.71 -2.85
C MET A 135 8.91 -11.49 -1.65
N ALA A 136 7.60 -11.39 -1.36
CA ALA A 136 6.96 -12.16 -0.31
C ALA A 136 7.09 -13.66 -0.56
N VAL A 137 6.85 -14.13 -1.79
CA VAL A 137 7.02 -15.52 -2.20
C VAL A 137 8.50 -15.96 -2.05
N ALA A 138 9.44 -15.17 -2.59
CA ALA A 138 10.87 -15.48 -2.55
C ALA A 138 11.42 -15.56 -1.12
N ARG A 139 10.99 -14.66 -0.24
CA ARG A 139 11.40 -14.62 1.17
C ARG A 139 10.54 -15.51 2.09
N LYS A 140 9.52 -16.18 1.55
CA LYS A 140 8.53 -16.95 2.31
C LYS A 140 7.96 -16.13 3.48
N ALA A 141 7.58 -14.91 3.18
CA ALA A 141 7.10 -13.89 4.11
C ALA A 141 5.60 -13.66 3.93
N ALA A 142 4.91 -13.22 4.98
CA ALA A 142 3.56 -12.71 4.85
C ALA A 142 3.55 -11.48 3.94
N PHE A 143 2.47 -11.26 3.19
CA PHE A 143 2.30 -10.07 2.37
C PHE A 143 1.20 -9.19 2.94
N ILE A 144 1.55 -7.95 3.29
CA ILE A 144 0.61 -6.96 3.83
C ILE A 144 0.59 -5.75 2.92
N ILE A 145 -0.60 -5.24 2.60
CA ILE A 145 -0.75 -3.93 1.95
C ILE A 145 -1.58 -2.98 2.82
N CYS A 146 -1.13 -1.72 2.93
CA CYS A 146 -1.97 -0.63 3.42
C CYS A 146 -2.45 0.19 2.23
N THR A 147 -3.74 0.17 1.97
CA THR A 147 -4.34 0.85 0.83
C THR A 147 -4.80 2.25 1.19
N ALA A 148 -4.53 3.23 0.31
CA ALA A 148 -5.11 4.57 0.38
C ALA A 148 -5.18 5.14 -1.04
N SER A 149 -6.37 5.11 -1.67
CA SER A 149 -6.49 5.40 -3.09
C SER A 149 -7.86 5.94 -3.51
N GLY A 150 -7.84 6.84 -4.48
CA GLY A 150 -9.01 7.27 -5.23
C GLY A 150 -9.40 6.36 -6.40
N GLY A 151 -8.63 5.29 -6.69
CA GLY A 151 -8.91 4.34 -7.77
C GLY A 151 -7.88 4.31 -8.89
N ALA A 152 -8.31 3.97 -10.11
CA ALA A 152 -7.45 3.88 -11.28
C ALA A 152 -6.94 5.25 -11.74
N ARG A 153 -5.72 5.30 -12.26
CA ARG A 153 -5.06 6.54 -12.71
C ARG A 153 -5.57 6.97 -14.09
N MET A 154 -6.37 8.04 -14.13
CA MET A 154 -6.99 8.54 -15.36
C MET A 154 -5.97 8.86 -16.46
N GLN A 155 -4.81 9.39 -16.11
CA GLN A 155 -3.76 9.79 -17.06
C GLN A 155 -3.15 8.62 -17.83
N GLU A 156 -3.31 7.42 -17.35
CA GLU A 156 -2.83 6.20 -17.99
C GLU A 156 -3.95 5.40 -18.68
N GLY A 157 -5.18 5.91 -18.68
CA GLY A 157 -6.30 5.32 -19.42
C GLY A 157 -6.48 3.82 -19.13
N THR A 158 -6.62 3.01 -20.18
CA THR A 158 -6.79 1.55 -20.07
C THR A 158 -5.57 0.84 -19.50
N LEU A 159 -4.36 1.42 -19.57
CA LEU A 159 -3.16 0.82 -18.98
C LEU A 159 -3.28 0.74 -17.46
N SER A 160 -3.93 1.72 -16.84
CA SER A 160 -4.21 1.67 -15.40
C SER A 160 -5.23 0.58 -15.05
N LEU A 161 -6.24 0.35 -15.88
CA LEU A 161 -7.22 -0.72 -15.69
C LEU A 161 -6.58 -2.11 -15.82
N MET A 162 -5.61 -2.25 -16.72
CA MET A 162 -4.86 -3.51 -16.88
C MET A 162 -4.02 -3.88 -15.65
N GLN A 163 -3.77 -2.95 -14.73
CA GLN A 163 -3.09 -3.29 -13.47
C GLN A 163 -3.99 -4.12 -12.53
N MET A 164 -5.31 -4.00 -12.64
CA MET A 164 -6.23 -4.78 -11.80
C MET A 164 -6.06 -6.30 -11.99
N PRO A 165 -6.17 -6.88 -13.21
CA PRO A 165 -5.93 -8.31 -13.38
C PRO A 165 -4.48 -8.71 -13.07
N ARG A 166 -3.49 -7.86 -13.36
CA ARG A 166 -2.07 -8.15 -13.07
C ARG A 166 -1.82 -8.33 -11.56
N THR A 167 -2.35 -7.42 -10.76
CA THR A 167 -2.24 -7.52 -9.29
C THR A 167 -3.01 -8.70 -8.74
N THR A 168 -4.16 -9.07 -9.33
CA THR A 168 -4.92 -10.26 -8.95
C THR A 168 -4.13 -11.55 -9.20
N LEU A 169 -3.41 -11.65 -10.33
CA LEU A 169 -2.53 -12.78 -10.60
C LEU A 169 -1.37 -12.87 -9.60
N ALA A 170 -0.77 -11.74 -9.24
CA ALA A 170 0.29 -11.72 -8.22
C ALA A 170 -0.20 -12.15 -6.83
N ILE A 171 -1.44 -11.83 -6.47
CA ILE A 171 -2.06 -12.34 -5.22
C ILE A 171 -2.22 -13.86 -5.30
N GLN A 172 -2.63 -14.38 -6.46
CA GLN A 172 -2.76 -15.84 -6.63
C GLN A 172 -1.42 -16.55 -6.41
N GLU A 173 -0.31 -15.99 -6.91
CA GLU A 173 1.05 -16.53 -6.65
C GLU A 173 1.38 -16.57 -5.15
N VAL A 174 1.01 -15.55 -4.38
CA VAL A 174 1.20 -15.51 -2.92
C VAL A 174 0.37 -16.61 -2.25
N LYS A 175 -0.90 -16.77 -2.64
CA LYS A 175 -1.81 -17.79 -2.10
C LYS A 175 -1.36 -19.21 -2.46
N ASP A 176 -0.92 -19.44 -3.69
CA ASP A 176 -0.38 -20.73 -4.14
C ASP A 176 0.89 -21.13 -3.38
N ALA A 177 1.67 -20.13 -2.94
CA ALA A 177 2.82 -20.35 -2.05
C ALA A 177 2.43 -20.63 -0.59
N GLY A 178 1.14 -20.64 -0.25
CA GLY A 178 0.63 -20.84 1.11
C GLY A 178 0.96 -19.71 2.06
N LEU A 179 1.10 -18.48 1.54
CA LEU A 179 1.44 -17.30 2.32
C LEU A 179 0.21 -16.40 2.51
N PRO A 180 0.02 -15.81 3.70
CA PRO A 180 -1.12 -14.94 3.94
C PRO A 180 -0.97 -13.61 3.21
N TYR A 181 -2.07 -13.17 2.60
CA TYR A 181 -2.24 -11.84 2.04
C TYR A 181 -3.22 -11.04 2.89
N ILE A 182 -2.74 -10.02 3.60
CA ILE A 182 -3.52 -9.21 4.53
C ILE A 182 -3.65 -7.79 3.99
N VAL A 183 -4.86 -7.24 4.02
CA VAL A 183 -5.13 -5.88 3.56
C VAL A 183 -5.52 -5.00 4.74
N VAL A 184 -4.80 -3.89 4.91
CA VAL A 184 -5.14 -2.80 5.83
C VAL A 184 -5.80 -1.68 5.02
N LEU A 185 -7.10 -1.54 5.17
CA LEU A 185 -7.93 -0.58 4.46
C LEU A 185 -7.90 0.77 5.17
N CYS A 186 -7.31 1.79 4.52
CA CYS A 186 -7.21 3.15 5.03
C CYS A 186 -8.10 4.13 4.25
N ASP A 187 -8.27 5.34 4.76
CA ASP A 187 -9.13 6.36 4.17
C ASP A 187 -8.44 7.19 3.07
N PRO A 188 -9.00 7.24 1.84
CA PRO A 188 -10.03 6.39 1.26
C PRO A 188 -9.43 5.17 0.55
N THR A 189 -10.20 4.10 0.40
CA THR A 189 -9.89 2.99 -0.53
C THR A 189 -11.06 2.83 -1.49
N SER A 190 -10.87 3.20 -2.77
CA SER A 190 -11.99 3.26 -3.69
C SER A 190 -11.65 2.89 -5.15
N GLY A 191 -12.68 2.77 -5.97
CA GLY A 191 -12.61 2.56 -7.42
C GLY A 191 -11.92 1.26 -7.81
N GLY A 192 -11.01 1.32 -8.78
CA GLY A 192 -10.27 0.16 -9.27
C GLY A 192 -9.41 -0.55 -8.21
N VAL A 193 -9.03 0.14 -7.14
CA VAL A 193 -8.27 -0.44 -6.03
C VAL A 193 -9.17 -1.35 -5.19
N SER A 194 -10.35 -0.88 -4.79
CA SER A 194 -11.33 -1.73 -4.09
C SER A 194 -11.89 -2.83 -4.98
N ALA A 195 -11.99 -2.61 -6.29
CA ALA A 195 -12.44 -3.63 -7.25
C ALA A 195 -11.36 -4.65 -7.64
N SER A 196 -10.17 -4.58 -7.03
CA SER A 196 -9.07 -5.52 -7.28
C SER A 196 -8.39 -5.93 -5.97
N TYR A 197 -7.12 -5.65 -5.83
CA TYR A 197 -6.28 -6.17 -4.74
C TYR A 197 -6.76 -5.79 -3.32
N ALA A 198 -7.45 -4.68 -3.13
CA ALA A 198 -7.85 -4.27 -1.79
C ALA A 198 -8.94 -5.16 -1.17
N MET A 199 -9.73 -5.88 -1.98
CA MET A 199 -10.79 -6.77 -1.50
C MET A 199 -10.52 -8.25 -1.79
N LEU A 200 -9.26 -8.62 -2.02
CA LEU A 200 -8.83 -10.00 -2.26
C LEU A 200 -7.98 -10.58 -1.12
N GLY A 201 -7.89 -9.86 0.00
CA GLY A 201 -7.17 -10.31 1.19
C GLY A 201 -7.76 -11.57 1.81
N ASP A 202 -6.92 -12.34 2.47
CA ASP A 202 -7.39 -13.42 3.35
C ASP A 202 -8.01 -12.83 4.63
N ILE A 203 -7.52 -11.68 5.05
CA ILE A 203 -8.06 -10.87 6.15
C ILE A 203 -8.07 -9.38 5.74
N HIS A 204 -9.20 -8.72 5.99
CA HIS A 204 -9.38 -7.29 5.78
C HIS A 204 -9.46 -6.56 7.12
N ILE A 205 -8.46 -5.72 7.41
CA ILE A 205 -8.42 -4.88 8.61
C ILE A 205 -8.64 -3.43 8.17
N ALA A 206 -9.59 -2.74 8.75
CA ALA A 206 -9.85 -1.34 8.40
C ALA A 206 -9.55 -0.39 9.57
N GLU A 207 -9.04 0.81 9.24
CA GLU A 207 -8.98 1.91 10.20
C GLU A 207 -10.40 2.44 10.44
N PRO A 208 -10.72 2.87 11.68
CA PRO A 208 -12.03 3.44 12.01
C PRO A 208 -12.41 4.61 11.10
N GLY A 209 -13.66 4.64 10.67
CA GLY A 209 -14.22 5.68 9.83
C GLY A 209 -13.69 5.73 8.40
N ALA A 210 -12.81 4.81 7.99
CA ALA A 210 -12.27 4.77 6.63
C ALA A 210 -13.39 4.58 5.59
N MET A 211 -13.35 5.37 4.53
CA MET A 211 -14.24 5.22 3.38
C MET A 211 -13.69 4.12 2.45
N ILE A 212 -14.47 3.06 2.29
CA ILE A 212 -14.11 1.92 1.44
C ILE A 212 -15.27 1.71 0.47
N ALA A 213 -15.05 2.00 -0.80
CA ALA A 213 -16.13 2.09 -1.78
C ALA A 213 -15.64 1.73 -3.19
N PHE A 214 -16.52 1.25 -4.05
CA PHE A 214 -16.25 1.27 -5.49
C PHE A 214 -16.56 2.65 -6.05
N SER A 215 -17.81 3.09 -5.98
CA SER A 215 -18.23 4.43 -6.38
C SER A 215 -18.42 5.33 -5.17
N GLY A 216 -18.04 6.60 -5.29
CA GLY A 216 -18.23 7.55 -4.19
C GLY A 216 -19.71 7.80 -3.90
N PRO A 217 -20.07 8.17 -2.65
CA PRO A 217 -21.46 8.36 -2.21
C PRO A 217 -22.25 9.31 -3.12
N ARG A 218 -21.66 10.43 -3.54
CA ARG A 218 -22.30 11.40 -4.43
C ARG A 218 -22.75 10.82 -5.76
N VAL A 219 -21.92 9.95 -6.35
CA VAL A 219 -22.24 9.31 -7.64
C VAL A 219 -23.43 8.36 -7.47
N ILE A 220 -23.45 7.62 -6.37
CA ILE A 220 -24.54 6.69 -6.07
C ILE A 220 -25.82 7.48 -5.85
N GLU A 221 -25.84 8.48 -4.97
CA GLU A 221 -27.01 9.31 -4.67
C GLU A 221 -27.59 10.00 -5.91
N GLN A 222 -26.71 10.50 -6.80
CA GLN A 222 -27.14 11.08 -8.08
C GLN A 222 -27.75 10.05 -9.02
N THR A 223 -27.29 8.81 -8.97
CA THR A 223 -27.76 7.74 -9.86
C THR A 223 -29.10 7.18 -9.38
N ILE A 224 -29.22 6.86 -8.09
CA ILE A 224 -30.46 6.28 -7.52
C ILE A 224 -31.46 7.34 -7.09
N ARG A 225 -31.03 8.62 -6.99
CA ARG A 225 -31.83 9.78 -6.54
C ARG A 225 -32.39 9.64 -5.11
N GLU A 226 -31.69 8.90 -4.28
CA GLU A 226 -32.01 8.70 -2.86
C GLU A 226 -30.84 9.05 -1.98
N LYS A 227 -31.09 9.44 -0.73
CA LYS A 227 -30.06 9.65 0.27
C LYS A 227 -29.55 8.32 0.80
N LEU A 228 -28.24 8.21 0.91
CA LEU A 228 -27.61 7.01 1.48
C LEU A 228 -27.79 6.96 3.00
N PRO A 229 -27.87 5.77 3.60
CA PRO A 229 -27.88 5.60 5.04
C PRO A 229 -26.67 6.25 5.70
N GLU A 230 -26.85 6.69 6.95
CA GLU A 230 -25.73 7.19 7.75
C GLU A 230 -24.65 6.12 7.91
N GLY A 231 -23.38 6.53 7.79
CA GLY A 231 -22.24 5.62 7.86
C GLY A 231 -22.06 4.71 6.65
N PHE A 232 -22.86 4.84 5.60
CA PHE A 232 -22.72 4.04 4.38
C PHE A 232 -21.30 4.10 3.82
N GLN A 233 -20.76 2.95 3.44
CA GLN A 233 -19.38 2.76 2.95
C GLN A 233 -18.27 3.10 3.97
N ARG A 234 -18.59 3.26 5.25
CA ARG A 234 -17.58 3.37 6.31
C ARG A 234 -17.17 1.99 6.80
N SER A 235 -15.97 1.90 7.34
CA SER A 235 -15.38 0.64 7.84
C SER A 235 -16.29 -0.10 8.82
N GLU A 236 -16.97 0.61 9.73
CA GLU A 236 -17.88 0.04 10.71
C GLU A 236 -19.11 -0.60 10.03
N PHE A 237 -19.70 0.12 9.08
CA PHE A 237 -20.82 -0.39 8.28
C PHE A 237 -20.42 -1.64 7.49
N LEU A 238 -19.24 -1.61 6.86
CA LEU A 238 -18.75 -2.73 6.07
C LEU A 238 -18.40 -3.95 6.92
N ARG A 239 -17.92 -3.73 8.14
CA ARG A 239 -17.72 -4.81 9.11
C ARG A 239 -19.06 -5.45 9.50
N GLU A 240 -20.08 -4.65 9.76
CA GLU A 240 -21.43 -5.16 10.06
C GLU A 240 -22.02 -5.98 8.90
N LYS A 241 -21.70 -5.61 7.66
CA LYS A 241 -22.13 -6.32 6.45
C LYS A 241 -21.21 -7.48 6.03
N GLY A 242 -20.16 -7.75 6.78
CA GLY A 242 -19.24 -8.87 6.54
C GLY A 242 -18.21 -8.64 5.41
N ALA A 243 -18.06 -7.40 4.92
CA ALA A 243 -17.06 -7.05 3.90
C ALA A 243 -15.69 -6.68 4.50
N VAL A 244 -15.63 -6.41 5.80
CA VAL A 244 -14.41 -6.15 6.57
C VAL A 244 -14.43 -7.04 7.81
N ASP A 245 -13.31 -7.71 8.09
CA ASP A 245 -13.21 -8.64 9.21
C ASP A 245 -12.99 -7.92 10.55
N ILE A 246 -12.08 -6.94 10.55
CA ILE A 246 -11.64 -6.24 11.76
C ILE A 246 -11.64 -4.73 11.50
N VAL A 247 -12.23 -3.96 12.41
CA VAL A 247 -12.02 -2.51 12.50
C VAL A 247 -11.21 -2.24 13.76
N THR A 248 -10.04 -1.62 13.61
CA THR A 248 -9.15 -1.37 14.73
C THR A 248 -8.42 -0.03 14.60
N ASP A 249 -8.21 0.63 15.73
CA ASP A 249 -7.44 1.85 15.81
C ASP A 249 -6.00 1.62 15.32
N ARG A 250 -5.41 2.63 14.68
CA ARG A 250 -4.04 2.56 14.16
C ARG A 250 -3.03 2.21 15.23
N ARG A 251 -3.22 2.67 16.46
CA ARG A 251 -2.35 2.37 17.60
C ARG A 251 -2.34 0.89 17.95
N GLU A 252 -3.43 0.19 17.64
CA GLU A 252 -3.61 -1.24 17.88
C GLU A 252 -3.34 -2.11 16.62
N LEU A 253 -2.96 -1.50 15.49
CA LEU A 253 -2.74 -2.25 14.25
C LEU A 253 -1.57 -3.24 14.37
N LYS A 254 -0.44 -2.85 14.97
CA LYS A 254 0.71 -3.75 15.11
C LYS A 254 0.38 -4.97 15.97
N PRO A 255 -0.16 -4.84 17.20
CA PRO A 255 -0.56 -6.01 17.98
C PRO A 255 -1.67 -6.84 17.32
N THR A 256 -2.59 -6.22 16.56
CA THR A 256 -3.60 -6.95 15.80
C THR A 256 -2.97 -7.76 14.67
N LEU A 257 -2.08 -7.16 13.89
CA LEU A 257 -1.34 -7.86 12.83
C LEU A 257 -0.48 -9.00 13.39
N SER A 258 0.24 -8.76 14.49
CA SER A 258 1.04 -9.79 15.16
C SER A 258 0.20 -11.01 15.52
N ARG A 259 -0.96 -10.81 16.11
CA ARG A 259 -1.90 -11.89 16.47
C ARG A 259 -2.42 -12.64 15.25
N VAL A 260 -2.85 -11.93 14.19
CA VAL A 260 -3.30 -12.53 12.93
C VAL A 260 -2.17 -13.35 12.29
N LEU A 261 -0.99 -12.76 12.19
CA LEU A 261 0.18 -13.42 11.60
C LEU A 261 0.61 -14.66 12.37
N SER A 262 0.55 -14.65 13.71
CA SER A 262 0.90 -15.81 14.53
C SER A 262 0.00 -17.03 14.29
N HIS A 263 -1.25 -16.80 13.85
CA HIS A 263 -2.17 -17.87 13.49
C HIS A 263 -1.99 -18.34 12.04
N LEU A 264 -1.67 -17.45 11.11
CA LEU A 264 -1.57 -17.75 9.69
C LEU A 264 -0.17 -18.21 9.27
N MET A 265 0.87 -17.78 9.99
CA MET A 265 2.27 -18.17 9.78
C MET A 265 2.71 -19.06 10.94
N PRO A 266 2.52 -20.38 10.88
CA PRO A 266 2.91 -21.26 11.97
C PRO A 266 4.39 -21.09 12.30
N ALA A 267 4.69 -20.98 13.59
CA ALA A 267 6.04 -20.76 14.09
C ALA A 267 7.00 -21.76 13.41
N ARG A 268 7.82 -21.27 12.51
CA ARG A 268 9.01 -22.01 12.10
C ARG A 268 9.82 -22.21 13.37
N LYS A 269 9.94 -23.46 13.82
CA LYS A 269 10.94 -23.83 14.81
C LYS A 269 12.23 -23.14 14.41
N ALA A 270 12.74 -22.28 15.26
CA ALA A 270 13.93 -21.49 15.04
C ALA A 270 15.07 -22.43 14.60
N ALA A 271 15.28 -22.51 13.30
CA ALA A 271 16.56 -22.94 12.78
C ALA A 271 17.45 -21.69 12.91
N GLU A 272 18.07 -21.55 14.06
CA GLU A 272 19.25 -20.72 14.22
C GLU A 272 20.27 -21.14 13.18
N LYS A 273 20.30 -20.41 12.08
CA LYS A 273 21.51 -20.21 11.29
C LYS A 273 21.45 -18.81 10.71
N ASP A 274 22.38 -18.05 11.20
CA ASP A 274 22.81 -16.73 10.78
C ASP A 274 22.83 -16.62 9.24
N VAL A 275 21.86 -15.92 8.65
CA VAL A 275 21.83 -15.62 7.21
C VAL A 275 22.28 -14.18 7.03
N SER A 276 23.47 -13.85 7.54
CA SER A 276 24.08 -12.53 7.33
C SER A 276 24.94 -12.46 6.06
N THR A 277 25.07 -13.57 5.30
CA THR A 277 25.94 -13.57 4.11
C THR A 277 25.35 -14.42 2.98
N LEU A 278 24.48 -13.85 2.17
CA LEU A 278 24.26 -14.31 0.81
C LEU A 278 24.45 -13.13 -0.15
N PRO A 279 25.36 -13.24 -1.12
CA PRO A 279 25.51 -12.20 -2.15
C PRO A 279 24.24 -12.15 -3.00
N VAL A 280 23.73 -10.95 -3.21
CA VAL A 280 22.69 -10.69 -4.19
C VAL A 280 23.36 -10.79 -5.57
N GLU A 281 23.17 -11.89 -6.27
CA GLU A 281 23.46 -11.94 -7.70
C GLU A 281 22.44 -11.04 -8.41
N ALA A 282 22.95 -10.00 -9.06
CA ALA A 282 22.17 -9.18 -9.96
C ALA A 282 21.68 -10.05 -11.13
N PRO A 283 20.45 -9.86 -11.63
CA PRO A 283 19.97 -10.58 -12.80
C PRO A 283 20.89 -10.30 -13.99
N SER A 284 21.37 -11.36 -14.64
CA SER A 284 22.27 -11.29 -15.79
C SER A 284 21.61 -10.52 -16.94
N ALA A 285 22.40 -9.63 -17.56
CA ALA A 285 21.99 -8.77 -18.68
C ALA A 285 21.83 -9.50 -20.02
N ASP A 286 21.60 -10.80 -20.04
CA ASP A 286 21.42 -11.59 -21.26
C ASP A 286 19.95 -12.04 -21.42
N ALA A 287 19.08 -11.07 -21.73
CA ALA A 287 17.80 -11.37 -22.36
C ALA A 287 17.96 -11.13 -23.88
N PRO A 288 17.59 -12.09 -24.76
CA PRO A 288 17.70 -11.91 -26.20
C PRO A 288 16.78 -10.79 -26.68
N ALA A 289 17.32 -9.90 -27.50
CA ALA A 289 16.61 -8.80 -28.13
C ALA A 289 15.41 -9.30 -28.96
N PRO A 290 14.27 -8.56 -28.97
CA PRO A 290 13.13 -8.92 -29.80
C PRO A 290 13.51 -8.85 -31.28
N ARG A 291 13.19 -9.91 -32.02
CA ARG A 291 13.37 -9.96 -33.48
C ARG A 291 12.51 -8.90 -34.13
N THR A 292 13.16 -7.98 -34.84
CA THR A 292 12.49 -7.06 -35.77
C THR A 292 12.28 -7.81 -37.08
N ASP A 293 11.10 -8.32 -37.31
CA ASP A 293 10.73 -8.73 -38.66
C ASP A 293 10.34 -7.48 -39.46
N LYS A 294 11.20 -7.20 -40.46
CA LYS A 294 10.92 -6.27 -41.55
C LYS A 294 10.10 -7.03 -42.60
N ALA A 295 8.90 -6.59 -42.86
CA ALA A 295 8.20 -6.66 -44.13
C ALA A 295 7.17 -5.55 -44.22
#